data_3713e4de7e324d30ac3364aeaf8d6872
#
_entry.id   3713e4de7e324d30ac3364aeaf8d6872
#
_cell.length_a   1.000
_cell.length_b   1.000
_cell.length_c   1.000
_cell.angle_alpha   90.00
_cell.angle_beta   90.00
_cell.angle_gamma   90.00
#
_symmetry.space_group_name_H-M   'P 1'
#
loop_
_entity.id
_entity.type
_entity.pdbx_description
1 polymer ?
#
loop_
_entity_poly.entity_id
_entity_poly.type
_entity_poly.pdbx_seq_one_letter_code
_entity_poly.pdbx_strand_id
1 'polypeptide(L)'
;MFNPADPGPDYELVWPRDLFAAEAAAVLLLRLRYEQWVDDAELLLEEAFTRRVPAQDLRNASIADLPRGGLTVLMAFSTVSKDRTEVQRGFLQHLIDCAASLPAASGQRPYWLLHHAALPSETREASTELQRRWSSLVEEMRDRGYLDEVAARPCTGDEEPSAATTLDAQIQRRLGLGGLWPMGAAGWDADTFYSLVEVVHDLLARPRHRSWHEGCGWHYSAFAAAPARSLYRVHVDQLLARYGVDLHVAAAGQDAGRLVRIAGTGRDDLVQRVLLSPDSAVRDDVGHAITLFRGRAATAADRRSAVIALAGVLERNRALLKDELLSKDEGALFHIANQFDLRHRGKIQRSDYDPVFLDWVFWWYLATVELTGRLLDRQEVVGP
;
A
#
# COMPACT_ATOMS: atom_id res chain seq x y z
N MET A 1 23.30 -21.91 -3.11
CA MET A 1 24.16 -21.04 -2.27
C MET A 1 23.97 -19.62 -2.73
N PHE A 2 23.51 -18.76 -1.85
CA PHE A 2 23.21 -17.36 -2.16
C PHE A 2 24.48 -16.58 -2.54
N ASN A 3 24.45 -15.95 -3.73
CA ASN A 3 25.53 -15.06 -4.19
C ASN A 3 24.97 -13.63 -4.28
N PRO A 4 25.38 -12.70 -3.41
CA PRO A 4 24.84 -11.34 -3.41
C PRO A 4 25.15 -10.53 -4.68
N ALA A 5 26.21 -10.89 -5.40
CA ALA A 5 26.55 -10.22 -6.66
C ALA A 5 25.72 -10.72 -7.85
N ASP A 6 25.14 -11.92 -7.73
CA ASP A 6 24.19 -12.51 -8.69
C ASP A 6 23.27 -13.47 -7.93
N PRO A 7 22.17 -12.93 -7.32
CA PRO A 7 21.26 -13.71 -6.49
C PRO A 7 20.50 -14.79 -7.24
N GLY A 8 20.52 -14.76 -8.57
CA GLY A 8 19.84 -15.72 -9.42
C GLY A 8 18.29 -15.68 -9.33
N PRO A 9 17.62 -16.46 -10.19
CA PRO A 9 16.14 -16.44 -10.29
C PRO A 9 15.44 -17.04 -9.06
N ASP A 10 16.13 -17.73 -8.19
CA ASP A 10 15.57 -18.33 -6.98
C ASP A 10 15.32 -17.31 -5.87
N TYR A 11 15.92 -16.12 -5.98
CA TYR A 11 15.81 -15.01 -5.05
C TYR A 11 14.95 -13.86 -5.61
N GLU A 12 14.00 -14.17 -6.47
CA GLU A 12 13.08 -13.23 -7.03
C GLU A 12 11.99 -12.85 -6.01
N LEU A 13 11.95 -11.55 -5.59
CA LEU A 13 10.98 -11.03 -4.64
C LEU A 13 9.60 -10.85 -5.28
N VAL A 14 8.58 -11.41 -4.66
CA VAL A 14 7.15 -11.13 -4.94
C VAL A 14 6.72 -9.86 -4.23
N TRP A 15 7.29 -9.59 -3.06
CA TRP A 15 6.99 -8.41 -2.27
C TRP A 15 7.73 -7.16 -2.77
N PRO A 16 7.17 -5.94 -2.53
CA PRO A 16 7.95 -4.71 -2.65
C PRO A 16 9.21 -4.78 -1.78
N ARG A 17 10.35 -4.30 -2.32
CA ARG A 17 11.67 -4.43 -1.67
C ARG A 17 11.74 -3.75 -0.31
N ASP A 18 11.16 -2.58 -0.21
CA ASP A 18 11.07 -1.79 1.02
C ASP A 18 10.22 -2.47 2.09
N LEU A 19 9.10 -3.07 1.68
CA LEU A 19 8.25 -3.87 2.56
C LEU A 19 8.98 -5.11 3.08
N PHE A 20 9.67 -5.85 2.19
CA PHE A 20 10.47 -7.00 2.58
C PHE A 20 11.56 -6.60 3.60
N ALA A 21 12.33 -5.55 3.31
CA ALA A 21 13.39 -5.10 4.19
C ALA A 21 12.85 -4.70 5.57
N ALA A 22 11.72 -3.99 5.63
CA ALA A 22 11.08 -3.58 6.88
C ALA A 22 10.58 -4.77 7.72
N GLU A 23 9.92 -5.75 7.10
CA GLU A 23 9.41 -6.94 7.80
C GLU A 23 10.54 -7.87 8.22
N ALA A 24 11.57 -8.04 7.40
CA ALA A 24 12.77 -8.82 7.75
C ALA A 24 13.52 -8.19 8.93
N ALA A 25 13.66 -6.87 8.95
CA ALA A 25 14.23 -6.15 10.09
C ALA A 25 13.38 -6.33 11.35
N ALA A 26 12.04 -6.32 11.24
CA ALA A 26 11.15 -6.58 12.37
C ALA A 26 11.36 -8.01 12.94
N VAL A 27 11.50 -9.01 12.08
CA VAL A 27 11.80 -10.39 12.50
C VAL A 27 13.17 -10.49 13.19
N LEU A 28 14.20 -9.78 12.72
CA LEU A 28 15.51 -9.74 13.37
C LEU A 28 15.46 -9.18 14.79
N LEU A 29 14.57 -8.26 15.09
CA LEU A 29 14.41 -7.66 16.41
C LEU A 29 13.68 -8.55 17.41
N LEU A 30 13.00 -9.62 16.96
CA LEU A 30 12.26 -10.54 17.82
C LEU A 30 13.23 -11.31 18.73
N ARG A 31 12.91 -11.31 20.03
CA ARG A 31 13.63 -12.08 21.07
C ARG A 31 12.85 -13.36 21.40
N LEU A 32 12.81 -14.27 20.44
CA LEU A 32 12.11 -15.54 20.57
C LEU A 32 13.09 -16.69 20.86
N ARG A 33 12.53 -17.86 21.24
CA ARG A 33 13.30 -19.11 21.24
C ARG A 33 13.75 -19.44 19.81
N TYR A 34 14.86 -20.16 19.70
CA TYR A 34 15.49 -20.44 18.40
C TYR A 34 14.52 -21.04 17.37
N GLU A 35 13.83 -22.11 17.72
CA GLU A 35 12.90 -22.78 16.79
C GLU A 35 11.78 -21.85 16.31
N GLN A 36 11.18 -21.10 17.23
CA GLN A 36 10.12 -20.14 16.92
C GLN A 36 10.61 -18.99 16.03
N TRP A 37 11.82 -18.48 16.27
CA TRP A 37 12.40 -17.43 15.45
C TRP A 37 12.68 -17.92 14.02
N VAL A 38 13.18 -19.18 13.88
CA VAL A 38 13.44 -19.79 12.57
C VAL A 38 12.12 -19.97 11.81
N ASP A 39 11.08 -20.47 12.45
CA ASP A 39 9.76 -20.65 11.82
C ASP A 39 9.15 -19.34 11.35
N ASP A 40 9.30 -18.25 12.13
CA ASP A 40 8.82 -16.91 11.76
C ASP A 40 9.63 -16.31 10.59
N ALA A 41 10.95 -16.52 10.59
CA ALA A 41 11.81 -16.08 9.49
C ALA A 41 11.55 -16.87 8.21
N GLU A 42 11.32 -18.19 8.30
CA GLU A 42 10.93 -19.02 7.17
C GLU A 42 9.56 -18.62 6.60
N LEU A 43 8.57 -18.37 7.45
CA LEU A 43 7.26 -17.89 7.03
C LEU A 43 7.40 -16.60 6.21
N LEU A 44 8.24 -15.66 6.68
CA LEU A 44 8.52 -14.44 5.93
C LEU A 44 9.12 -14.73 4.56
N LEU A 45 10.14 -15.58 4.49
CA LEU A 45 10.85 -15.87 3.24
C LEU A 45 9.98 -16.69 2.27
N GLU A 46 9.15 -17.61 2.76
CA GLU A 46 8.20 -18.36 1.93
C GLU A 46 7.15 -17.45 1.28
N GLU A 47 6.77 -16.36 1.93
CA GLU A 47 5.80 -15.40 1.41
C GLU A 47 6.43 -14.34 0.51
N ALA A 48 7.65 -13.89 0.84
CA ALA A 48 8.29 -12.77 0.17
C ALA A 48 8.93 -13.15 -1.18
N PHE A 49 9.26 -14.42 -1.39
CA PHE A 49 9.95 -14.87 -2.60
C PHE A 49 9.08 -15.80 -3.45
N THR A 50 9.34 -15.80 -4.76
CA THR A 50 8.66 -16.67 -5.73
C THR A 50 8.90 -18.16 -5.41
N ARG A 51 10.08 -18.49 -4.83
CA ARG A 51 10.50 -19.86 -4.54
C ARG A 51 10.88 -20.03 -3.07
N ARG A 52 10.78 -21.27 -2.58
CA ARG A 52 11.14 -21.62 -1.20
C ARG A 52 12.65 -21.71 -0.94
N VAL A 53 13.47 -21.50 -1.95
CA VAL A 53 14.94 -21.61 -1.82
C VAL A 53 15.49 -20.68 -0.74
N PRO A 54 15.11 -19.40 -0.63
CA PRO A 54 15.59 -18.53 0.45
C PRO A 54 15.27 -19.04 1.86
N ALA A 55 14.10 -19.63 2.07
CA ALA A 55 13.71 -20.23 3.35
C ALA A 55 14.53 -21.50 3.65
N GLN A 56 14.78 -22.34 2.65
CA GLN A 56 15.64 -23.53 2.78
C GLN A 56 17.11 -23.14 3.06
N ASP A 57 17.62 -22.14 2.38
CA ASP A 57 18.97 -21.63 2.59
C ASP A 57 19.13 -21.01 3.99
N LEU A 58 18.12 -20.30 4.50
CA LEU A 58 18.09 -19.85 5.88
C LEU A 58 18.20 -21.03 6.86
N ARG A 59 17.41 -22.09 6.67
CA ARG A 59 17.42 -23.28 7.53
C ARG A 59 18.76 -23.99 7.49
N ASN A 60 19.42 -24.04 6.33
CA ASN A 60 20.68 -24.72 6.09
C ASN A 60 21.91 -23.82 6.22
N ALA A 61 21.71 -22.52 6.53
CA ALA A 61 22.79 -21.54 6.62
C ALA A 61 23.90 -22.02 7.55
N SER A 62 25.13 -21.91 7.08
CA SER A 62 26.35 -22.28 7.80
C SER A 62 27.34 -21.10 7.83
N ILE A 63 28.32 -21.15 8.72
CA ILE A 63 29.33 -20.10 8.83
C ILE A 63 30.06 -19.87 7.49
N ALA A 64 30.17 -20.90 6.66
CA ALA A 64 30.82 -20.81 5.34
C ALA A 64 30.05 -19.97 4.32
N ASP A 65 28.76 -19.76 4.57
CA ASP A 65 27.85 -19.03 3.67
C ASP A 65 27.79 -17.51 3.97
N LEU A 66 28.43 -17.07 5.06
CA LEU A 66 28.44 -15.65 5.43
C LEU A 66 29.54 -14.88 4.66
N PRO A 67 29.29 -13.63 4.26
CA PRO A 67 30.28 -12.79 3.63
C PRO A 67 31.46 -12.55 4.58
N ARG A 68 32.69 -12.57 4.04
CA ARG A 68 33.95 -12.48 4.82
C ARG A 68 34.05 -11.27 5.76
N GLY A 69 33.26 -10.19 5.53
CA GLY A 69 33.19 -9.03 6.42
C GLY A 69 32.40 -9.27 7.70
N GLY A 70 31.45 -10.23 7.72
CA GLY A 70 30.62 -10.58 8.90
C GLY A 70 31.34 -11.53 9.88
N LEU A 71 32.35 -12.28 9.40
CA LEU A 71 33.10 -13.24 10.20
C LEU A 71 33.89 -12.63 11.36
N THR A 72 34.32 -11.38 11.25
CA THR A 72 35.14 -10.72 12.29
C THR A 72 34.38 -10.45 13.58
N VAL A 73 33.06 -10.28 13.50
CA VAL A 73 32.19 -10.05 14.66
C VAL A 73 31.79 -11.38 15.32
N LEU A 74 31.60 -12.45 14.54
CA LEU A 74 31.14 -13.76 15.02
C LEU A 74 32.22 -14.59 15.74
N MET A 75 33.52 -14.40 15.44
CA MET A 75 34.61 -15.15 16.06
C MET A 75 34.83 -14.83 17.55
N ALA A 76 34.16 -13.84 18.11
CA ALA A 76 34.35 -13.40 19.49
C ALA A 76 33.52 -14.14 20.56
N PHE A 77 32.49 -14.95 20.16
CA PHE A 77 31.56 -15.56 21.12
C PHE A 77 31.26 -17.03 20.83
N SER A 78 31.99 -17.90 21.43
CA SER A 78 31.92 -19.36 21.24
C SER A 78 30.95 -20.04 22.19
N THR A 79 29.89 -20.69 21.67
CA THR A 79 29.33 -21.99 22.06
C THR A 79 28.32 -22.47 21.01
N VAL A 80 28.38 -23.74 20.61
CA VAL A 80 27.83 -24.36 19.40
C VAL A 80 26.31 -24.10 19.16
N SER A 81 25.48 -23.83 20.17
CA SER A 81 24.05 -23.54 20.00
C SER A 81 23.75 -22.06 19.73
N LYS A 82 24.57 -21.15 20.20
CA LYS A 82 24.48 -19.71 19.87
C LYS A 82 24.89 -19.44 18.44
N ASP A 83 25.89 -20.19 17.93
CA ASP A 83 26.45 -20.00 16.59
C ASP A 83 25.40 -20.13 15.49
N ARG A 84 24.48 -21.10 15.59
CA ARG A 84 23.50 -21.36 14.51
C ARG A 84 22.47 -20.25 14.37
N THR A 85 21.95 -19.72 15.45
CA THR A 85 20.99 -18.58 15.43
C THR A 85 21.67 -17.33 14.88
N GLU A 86 22.93 -17.08 15.26
CA GLU A 86 23.68 -15.92 14.78
C GLU A 86 23.97 -16.02 13.28
N VAL A 87 24.29 -17.21 12.77
CA VAL A 87 24.49 -17.44 11.35
C VAL A 87 23.22 -17.19 10.55
N GLN A 88 22.08 -17.70 11.01
CA GLN A 88 20.80 -17.49 10.34
C GLN A 88 20.31 -16.03 10.41
N ARG A 89 20.56 -15.35 11.54
CA ARG A 89 20.32 -13.90 11.65
C ARG A 89 21.22 -13.13 10.70
N GLY A 90 22.49 -13.51 10.58
CA GLY A 90 23.44 -12.95 9.62
C GLY A 90 22.99 -13.14 8.17
N PHE A 91 22.44 -14.32 7.84
CA PHE A 91 21.86 -14.57 6.52
C PHE A 91 20.67 -13.65 6.24
N LEU A 92 19.72 -13.53 7.17
CA LEU A 92 18.57 -12.64 7.00
C LEU A 92 18.99 -11.16 6.92
N GLN A 93 19.95 -10.72 7.75
CA GLN A 93 20.52 -9.37 7.67
C GLN A 93 21.14 -9.13 6.29
N HIS A 94 21.85 -10.10 5.76
CA HIS A 94 22.46 -9.98 4.44
C HIS A 94 21.40 -9.84 3.32
N LEU A 95 20.28 -10.55 3.40
CA LEU A 95 19.16 -10.35 2.47
C LEU A 95 18.58 -8.95 2.57
N ILE A 96 18.50 -8.37 3.77
CA ILE A 96 18.08 -6.98 3.97
C ILE A 96 19.04 -6.01 3.28
N ASP A 97 20.33 -6.18 3.52
CA ASP A 97 21.38 -5.31 2.97
C ASP A 97 21.40 -5.33 1.43
N CYS A 98 21.05 -6.49 0.85
CA CYS A 98 20.97 -6.69 -0.60
C CYS A 98 19.57 -6.44 -1.18
N ALA A 99 18.57 -6.08 -0.38
CA ALA A 99 17.16 -5.99 -0.82
C ALA A 99 16.98 -5.10 -2.06
N ALA A 100 17.75 -4.00 -2.17
CA ALA A 100 17.69 -3.10 -3.32
C ALA A 100 18.15 -3.76 -4.64
N SER A 101 19.05 -4.75 -4.56
CA SER A 101 19.61 -5.47 -5.71
C SER A 101 18.90 -6.78 -6.03
N LEU A 102 18.06 -7.30 -5.12
CA LEU A 102 17.31 -8.52 -5.38
C LEU A 102 16.41 -8.35 -6.62
N PRO A 103 16.34 -9.37 -7.51
CA PRO A 103 15.39 -9.32 -8.60
C PRO A 103 13.97 -9.19 -8.03
N ALA A 104 13.23 -8.19 -8.48
CA ALA A 104 11.82 -8.12 -8.20
C ALA A 104 11.09 -9.01 -9.21
N ALA A 105 10.09 -9.75 -8.78
CA ALA A 105 9.14 -10.36 -9.68
C ALA A 105 8.59 -9.21 -10.52
N SER A 106 9.20 -9.00 -11.67
CA SER A 106 8.68 -8.06 -12.67
C SER A 106 7.26 -8.50 -12.88
N GLY A 107 6.29 -7.62 -12.59
CA GLY A 107 4.88 -7.96 -12.78
C GLY A 107 4.82 -8.71 -14.09
N GLN A 108 4.38 -9.95 -14.06
CA GLN A 108 4.56 -10.93 -15.13
C GLN A 108 4.45 -10.24 -16.46
N ARG A 109 5.51 -10.30 -17.30
CA ARG A 109 5.39 -9.77 -18.65
C ARG A 109 4.08 -10.34 -19.20
N PRO A 110 3.10 -9.51 -19.54
CA PRO A 110 1.80 -10.04 -19.90
C PRO A 110 2.00 -11.08 -20.99
N TYR A 111 1.40 -12.25 -20.84
CA TYR A 111 1.41 -13.27 -21.89
C TYR A 111 0.88 -12.69 -23.19
N TRP A 112 1.29 -13.23 -24.34
CA TRP A 112 0.91 -12.74 -25.70
C TRP A 112 -0.56 -12.33 -25.82
N LEU A 113 -1.48 -13.11 -25.28
CA LEU A 113 -2.92 -12.80 -25.29
C LEU A 113 -3.27 -11.52 -24.51
N LEU A 114 -2.52 -11.21 -23.47
CA LEU A 114 -2.74 -10.01 -22.65
C LEU A 114 -2.11 -8.74 -23.25
N HIS A 115 -1.08 -8.90 -24.12
CA HIS A 115 -0.51 -7.78 -24.88
C HIS A 115 -1.38 -7.33 -26.06
N HIS A 116 -2.18 -8.25 -26.60
CA HIS A 116 -2.93 -8.05 -27.84
C HIS A 116 -4.45 -8.11 -27.63
N ALA A 117 -4.91 -8.50 -26.43
CA ALA A 117 -6.31 -8.37 -26.07
C ALA A 117 -6.63 -6.89 -25.90
N ALA A 118 -7.65 -6.40 -26.61
CA ALA A 118 -8.29 -5.15 -26.23
C ALA A 118 -8.68 -5.26 -24.75
N LEU A 119 -8.45 -4.19 -23.97
CA LEU A 119 -8.93 -4.14 -22.59
C LEU A 119 -10.39 -4.60 -22.58
N PRO A 120 -10.79 -5.48 -21.64
CA PRO A 120 -12.18 -5.91 -21.56
C PRO A 120 -13.04 -4.66 -21.53
N SER A 121 -13.94 -4.52 -22.51
CA SER A 121 -14.93 -3.44 -22.44
C SER A 121 -15.73 -3.60 -21.15
N GLU A 122 -16.32 -2.53 -20.64
CA GLU A 122 -17.17 -2.49 -19.43
C GLU A 122 -18.44 -3.37 -19.63
N THR A 123 -18.25 -4.65 -19.86
CA THR A 123 -19.34 -5.61 -19.98
C THR A 123 -19.62 -6.21 -18.61
N ARG A 124 -20.87 -6.61 -18.37
CA ARG A 124 -21.27 -7.31 -17.15
C ARG A 124 -20.42 -8.58 -16.91
N GLU A 125 -19.98 -9.24 -17.96
CA GLU A 125 -19.12 -10.43 -17.89
C GLU A 125 -17.73 -10.08 -17.38
N ALA A 126 -17.12 -9.00 -17.87
CA ALA A 126 -15.82 -8.52 -17.40
C ALA A 126 -15.89 -8.12 -15.92
N SER A 127 -16.96 -7.45 -15.49
CA SER A 127 -17.18 -7.08 -14.10
C SER A 127 -17.32 -8.32 -13.20
N THR A 128 -18.09 -9.33 -13.62
CA THR A 128 -18.25 -10.57 -12.84
C THR A 128 -16.94 -11.35 -12.73
N GLU A 129 -16.13 -11.37 -13.80
CA GLU A 129 -14.82 -12.04 -13.76
C GLU A 129 -13.83 -11.30 -12.86
N LEU A 130 -13.81 -9.97 -12.87
CA LEU A 130 -13.05 -9.16 -11.91
C LEU A 130 -13.42 -9.52 -10.47
N GLN A 131 -14.71 -9.54 -10.15
CA GLN A 131 -15.22 -9.89 -8.81
C GLN A 131 -14.80 -11.31 -8.40
N ARG A 132 -14.86 -12.27 -9.33
CA ARG A 132 -14.44 -13.66 -9.08
C ARG A 132 -12.94 -13.75 -8.81
N ARG A 133 -12.11 -13.04 -9.57
CA ARG A 133 -10.66 -13.00 -9.37
C ARG A 133 -10.29 -12.34 -8.05
N TRP A 134 -10.99 -11.27 -7.72
CA TRP A 134 -10.81 -10.62 -6.41
C TRP A 134 -11.24 -11.56 -5.27
N SER A 135 -12.35 -12.26 -5.38
CA SER A 135 -12.77 -13.26 -4.39
C SER A 135 -11.72 -14.35 -4.20
N SER A 136 -11.12 -14.83 -5.28
CA SER A 136 -10.03 -15.82 -5.22
C SER A 136 -8.80 -15.26 -4.49
N LEU A 137 -8.43 -14.00 -4.72
CA LEU A 137 -7.36 -13.33 -3.98
C LEU A 137 -7.66 -13.27 -2.48
N VAL A 138 -8.89 -12.92 -2.10
CA VAL A 138 -9.28 -12.87 -0.68
C VAL A 138 -9.22 -14.25 -0.03
N GLU A 139 -9.67 -15.30 -0.71
CA GLU A 139 -9.57 -16.68 -0.19
C GLU A 139 -8.11 -17.13 -0.10
N GLU A 140 -7.24 -16.79 -1.06
CA GLU A 140 -5.82 -17.08 -0.97
C GLU A 140 -5.17 -16.41 0.26
N MET A 141 -5.48 -15.13 0.50
CA MET A 141 -5.01 -14.42 1.69
C MET A 141 -5.57 -15.04 2.99
N ARG A 142 -6.83 -15.47 2.97
CA ARG A 142 -7.46 -16.17 4.09
C ARG A 142 -6.77 -17.50 4.37
N ASP A 143 -6.42 -18.28 3.35
CA ASP A 143 -5.69 -19.53 3.48
C ASP A 143 -4.31 -19.37 4.11
N ARG A 144 -3.70 -18.19 3.93
CA ARG A 144 -2.44 -17.79 4.56
C ARG A 144 -2.60 -17.13 5.93
N GLY A 145 -3.83 -17.11 6.50
CA GLY A 145 -4.10 -16.58 7.83
C GLY A 145 -4.24 -15.06 7.94
N TYR A 146 -4.31 -14.32 6.83
CA TYR A 146 -4.38 -12.85 6.84
C TYR A 146 -5.69 -12.27 7.39
N LEU A 147 -6.70 -13.11 7.58
CA LEU A 147 -7.98 -12.74 8.17
C LEU A 147 -8.21 -13.39 9.55
N ASP A 148 -7.26 -14.20 10.04
CA ASP A 148 -7.45 -14.98 11.27
C ASP A 148 -7.49 -14.11 12.54
N GLU A 149 -6.97 -12.88 12.52
CA GLU A 149 -7.15 -11.94 13.62
C GLU A 149 -8.62 -11.63 13.90
N VAL A 150 -9.46 -11.60 12.88
CA VAL A 150 -10.86 -11.16 12.96
C VAL A 150 -11.88 -12.26 12.60
N ALA A 151 -11.46 -13.28 11.87
CA ALA A 151 -12.30 -14.34 11.35
C ALA A 151 -11.52 -15.68 11.31
N ALA A 152 -10.91 -16.06 12.44
CA ALA A 152 -10.13 -17.28 12.58
C ALA A 152 -10.95 -18.53 12.22
N ARG A 153 -10.29 -19.52 11.62
CA ARG A 153 -10.90 -20.82 11.36
C ARG A 153 -11.01 -21.61 12.67
N PRO A 154 -12.15 -22.28 12.91
CA PRO A 154 -12.31 -23.08 14.11
C PRO A 154 -11.36 -24.29 14.08
N CYS A 155 -10.83 -24.66 15.24
CA CYS A 155 -10.15 -25.92 15.43
C CYS A 155 -11.16 -27.05 15.56
N THR A 156 -10.80 -28.26 15.08
CA THR A 156 -11.63 -29.45 15.26
C THR A 156 -11.74 -29.80 16.75
N GLY A 157 -12.95 -29.77 17.30
CA GLY A 157 -13.22 -29.98 18.72
C GLY A 157 -13.64 -28.75 19.50
N ASP A 158 -13.47 -27.56 18.93
CA ASP A 158 -14.07 -26.35 19.46
C ASP A 158 -15.56 -26.30 19.08
N GLU A 159 -16.36 -25.63 19.89
CA GLU A 159 -17.76 -25.33 19.56
C GLU A 159 -17.84 -24.72 18.16
N GLU A 160 -18.93 -24.96 17.42
CA GLU A 160 -19.14 -24.34 16.11
C GLU A 160 -18.77 -22.85 16.15
N PRO A 161 -18.04 -22.36 15.13
CA PRO A 161 -17.60 -20.96 15.14
C PRO A 161 -18.80 -20.08 15.38
N SER A 162 -18.73 -19.24 16.38
CA SER A 162 -19.78 -18.24 16.62
C SER A 162 -20.03 -17.53 15.29
N ALA A 163 -21.28 -17.42 14.87
CA ALA A 163 -21.64 -16.69 13.66
C ALA A 163 -21.00 -15.30 13.60
N ALA A 164 -20.65 -14.72 14.76
CA ALA A 164 -19.98 -13.44 14.89
C ALA A 164 -18.52 -13.43 14.41
N THR A 165 -17.86 -14.59 14.27
CA THR A 165 -16.44 -14.69 13.87
C THR A 165 -16.24 -15.01 12.39
N THR A 166 -17.29 -15.11 11.59
CA THR A 166 -17.18 -15.32 10.15
C THR A 166 -16.81 -14.05 9.41
N LEU A 167 -16.18 -14.16 8.24
CA LEU A 167 -15.86 -13.01 7.39
C LEU A 167 -17.13 -12.25 7.00
N ASP A 168 -18.23 -12.93 6.68
CA ASP A 168 -19.51 -12.28 6.36
C ASP A 168 -20.03 -11.45 7.54
N ALA A 169 -19.94 -11.95 8.77
CA ALA A 169 -20.33 -11.21 9.96
C ALA A 169 -19.45 -9.95 10.19
N GLN A 170 -18.15 -10.03 9.86
CA GLN A 170 -17.26 -8.88 9.93
C GLN A 170 -17.61 -7.83 8.87
N ILE A 171 -17.98 -8.27 7.67
CA ILE A 171 -18.46 -7.40 6.58
C ILE A 171 -19.79 -6.76 7.00
N GLN A 172 -20.74 -7.56 7.49
CA GLN A 172 -22.05 -7.06 7.95
C GLN A 172 -21.91 -6.00 9.04
N ARG A 173 -21.00 -6.20 9.99
CA ARG A 173 -20.75 -5.20 11.06
C ARG A 173 -20.28 -3.86 10.52
N ARG A 174 -19.60 -3.81 9.38
CA ARG A 174 -19.07 -2.58 8.78
C ARG A 174 -20.00 -1.95 7.76
N LEU A 175 -20.67 -2.75 6.93
CA LEU A 175 -21.53 -2.27 5.85
C LEU A 175 -23.02 -2.25 6.22
N GLY A 176 -23.41 -2.94 7.31
CA GLY A 176 -24.82 -3.12 7.65
C GLY A 176 -25.57 -4.12 6.75
N LEU A 177 -24.85 -4.77 5.81
CA LEU A 177 -25.39 -5.71 4.82
C LEU A 177 -24.79 -7.08 5.06
N GLY A 178 -25.60 -8.11 5.30
CA GLY A 178 -25.17 -9.51 5.48
C GLY A 178 -25.43 -10.37 4.25
N GLY A 179 -24.86 -11.57 4.25
CA GLY A 179 -24.98 -12.54 3.15
C GLY A 179 -24.20 -12.13 1.91
N LEU A 180 -23.18 -11.27 2.05
CA LEU A 180 -22.33 -10.85 0.97
C LEU A 180 -21.16 -11.80 0.71
N TRP A 181 -20.73 -12.56 1.72
CA TRP A 181 -19.61 -13.47 1.59
C TRP A 181 -20.03 -14.91 1.93
N PRO A 182 -19.67 -15.94 1.11
CA PRO A 182 -18.92 -15.82 -0.16
C PRO A 182 -19.74 -15.24 -1.30
N MET A 183 -19.07 -14.90 -2.42
CA MET A 183 -19.70 -14.35 -3.61
C MET A 183 -20.78 -15.29 -4.15
N GLY A 184 -22.01 -14.78 -4.30
CA GLY A 184 -23.11 -15.51 -4.92
C GLY A 184 -22.99 -15.60 -6.46
N ALA A 185 -23.79 -16.46 -7.08
CA ALA A 185 -23.75 -16.69 -8.53
C ALA A 185 -24.02 -15.42 -9.37
N ALA A 186 -24.81 -14.48 -8.87
CA ALA A 186 -25.15 -13.22 -9.56
C ALA A 186 -24.05 -12.16 -9.48
N GLY A 187 -23.04 -12.35 -8.59
CA GLY A 187 -22.06 -11.33 -8.23
C GLY A 187 -22.68 -10.21 -7.39
N TRP A 188 -21.95 -9.12 -7.27
CA TRP A 188 -22.39 -7.90 -6.59
C TRP A 188 -22.61 -6.78 -7.60
N ASP A 189 -23.42 -5.78 -7.25
CA ASP A 189 -23.39 -4.50 -7.94
C ASP A 189 -22.05 -3.77 -7.69
N ALA A 190 -21.75 -2.75 -8.50
CA ALA A 190 -20.46 -2.07 -8.46
C ALA A 190 -20.18 -1.40 -7.10
N ASP A 191 -21.17 -0.78 -6.49
CA ASP A 191 -20.99 -0.07 -5.21
C ASP A 191 -20.76 -1.05 -4.07
N THR A 192 -21.49 -2.15 -4.04
CA THR A 192 -21.28 -3.25 -3.09
C THR A 192 -19.89 -3.85 -3.28
N PHE A 193 -19.48 -4.16 -4.52
CA PHE A 193 -18.14 -4.73 -4.80
C PHE A 193 -17.02 -3.82 -4.33
N TYR A 194 -17.06 -2.55 -4.70
CA TYR A 194 -16.01 -1.60 -4.29
C TYR A 194 -15.99 -1.37 -2.78
N SER A 195 -17.14 -1.38 -2.13
CA SER A 195 -17.22 -1.32 -0.66
C SER A 195 -16.60 -2.57 -0.01
N LEU A 196 -16.79 -3.75 -0.58
CA LEU A 196 -16.15 -4.98 -0.11
C LEU A 196 -14.63 -4.93 -0.25
N VAL A 197 -14.11 -4.38 -1.36
CA VAL A 197 -12.67 -4.18 -1.55
C VAL A 197 -12.08 -3.33 -0.41
N GLU A 198 -12.73 -2.23 -0.05
CA GLU A 198 -12.30 -1.34 1.02
C GLU A 198 -12.41 -1.99 2.42
N VAL A 199 -13.51 -2.71 2.68
CA VAL A 199 -13.72 -3.39 3.97
C VAL A 199 -12.70 -4.50 4.18
N VAL A 200 -12.41 -5.30 3.15
CA VAL A 200 -11.40 -6.37 3.25
C VAL A 200 -10.02 -5.76 3.52
N HIS A 201 -9.65 -4.66 2.86
CA HIS A 201 -8.41 -3.94 3.17
C HIS A 201 -8.29 -3.64 4.67
N ASP A 202 -9.35 -3.15 5.30
CA ASP A 202 -9.32 -2.77 6.71
C ASP A 202 -9.29 -3.98 7.67
N LEU A 203 -9.75 -5.15 7.20
CA LEU A 203 -9.78 -6.38 7.98
C LEU A 203 -8.45 -7.15 7.97
N LEU A 204 -7.61 -6.91 6.96
CA LEU A 204 -6.40 -7.70 6.76
C LEU A 204 -5.30 -7.39 7.76
N ALA A 205 -4.71 -8.45 8.31
CA ALA A 205 -3.50 -8.41 9.11
C ALA A 205 -2.63 -9.66 8.82
N ARG A 206 -1.35 -9.44 8.52
CA ARG A 206 -0.40 -10.52 8.22
C ARG A 206 0.01 -11.21 9.51
N PRO A 207 -0.10 -12.55 9.61
CA PRO A 207 0.47 -13.28 10.73
C PRO A 207 2.00 -13.24 10.65
N ARG A 208 2.65 -13.00 11.79
CA ARG A 208 4.12 -13.08 11.92
C ARG A 208 4.57 -14.38 12.56
N HIS A 209 3.64 -15.12 13.16
CA HIS A 209 3.90 -16.38 13.81
C HIS A 209 2.89 -17.42 13.39
N ARG A 210 3.36 -18.66 13.18
CA ARG A 210 2.52 -19.85 12.94
C ARG A 210 2.94 -20.99 13.86
N SER A 211 1.99 -21.81 14.26
CA SER A 211 2.22 -23.04 15.00
C SER A 211 1.37 -24.16 14.42
N TRP A 212 1.95 -25.34 14.26
CA TRP A 212 1.22 -26.50 13.78
C TRP A 212 0.43 -27.14 14.91
N HIS A 213 -0.85 -27.37 14.67
CA HIS A 213 -1.73 -28.08 15.60
C HIS A 213 -2.26 -29.35 14.95
N GLU A 214 -2.05 -30.48 15.61
CA GLU A 214 -2.50 -31.78 15.10
C GLU A 214 -4.03 -31.83 15.03
N GLY A 215 -4.56 -32.08 13.84
CA GLY A 215 -6.00 -32.11 13.56
C GLY A 215 -6.61 -30.85 12.94
N CYS A 216 -6.00 -29.65 13.11
CA CYS A 216 -6.52 -28.40 12.55
C CYS A 216 -5.55 -27.72 11.57
N GLY A 217 -4.28 -28.12 11.54
CA GLY A 217 -3.27 -27.50 10.68
C GLY A 217 -2.60 -26.27 11.30
N TRP A 218 -2.26 -25.30 10.49
CA TRP A 218 -1.59 -24.09 10.94
C TRP A 218 -2.52 -23.15 11.70
N HIS A 219 -2.09 -22.74 12.88
CA HIS A 219 -2.63 -21.64 13.66
C HIS A 219 -1.72 -20.42 13.54
N TYR A 220 -2.32 -19.27 13.41
CA TYR A 220 -1.65 -18.02 13.16
C TYR A 220 -1.80 -17.03 14.31
N SER A 221 -0.76 -16.25 14.61
CA SER A 221 -0.76 -15.23 15.67
C SER A 221 0.23 -14.10 15.38
N ALA A 222 0.30 -13.11 16.29
CA ALA A 222 1.17 -11.94 16.16
C ALA A 222 0.94 -11.17 14.88
N PHE A 223 -0.27 -10.67 14.71
CA PHE A 223 -0.73 -10.01 13.48
C PHE A 223 -0.19 -8.59 13.29
N ALA A 224 0.04 -8.22 12.03
CA ALA A 224 0.48 -6.90 11.60
C ALA A 224 -0.35 -6.42 10.40
N ALA A 225 -1.11 -5.33 10.59
CA ALA A 225 -2.01 -4.83 9.55
C ALA A 225 -1.26 -4.13 8.39
N ALA A 226 -0.23 -3.34 8.68
CA ALA A 226 0.46 -2.53 7.65
C ALA A 226 1.02 -3.35 6.49
N PRO A 227 1.78 -4.44 6.69
CA PRO A 227 2.29 -5.27 5.60
C PRO A 227 1.16 -5.95 4.81
N ALA A 228 0.13 -6.48 5.50
CA ALA A 228 -1.01 -7.09 4.85
C ALA A 228 -1.72 -6.13 3.88
N ARG A 229 -2.01 -4.93 4.36
CA ARG A 229 -2.66 -3.87 3.59
C ARG A 229 -1.81 -3.42 2.41
N SER A 230 -0.49 -3.34 2.57
CA SER A 230 0.42 -3.01 1.46
C SER A 230 0.41 -4.06 0.37
N LEU A 231 0.47 -5.33 0.72
CA LEU A 231 0.41 -6.44 -0.25
C LEU A 231 -0.95 -6.49 -0.95
N TYR A 232 -2.02 -6.37 -0.19
CA TYR A 232 -3.37 -6.35 -0.74
C TYR A 232 -3.56 -5.23 -1.76
N ARG A 233 -3.10 -4.00 -1.45
CA ARG A 233 -3.16 -2.88 -2.40
C ARG A 233 -2.46 -3.21 -3.71
N VAL A 234 -1.24 -3.73 -3.66
CA VAL A 234 -0.49 -4.10 -4.86
C VAL A 234 -1.27 -5.09 -5.73
N HIS A 235 -1.85 -6.13 -5.12
CA HIS A 235 -2.61 -7.13 -5.87
C HIS A 235 -3.93 -6.58 -6.42
N VAL A 236 -4.66 -5.79 -5.63
CA VAL A 236 -5.93 -5.18 -6.06
C VAL A 236 -5.69 -4.18 -7.17
N ASP A 237 -4.68 -3.32 -7.06
CA ASP A 237 -4.38 -2.31 -8.08
C ASP A 237 -3.98 -2.96 -9.41
N GLN A 238 -3.18 -4.04 -9.36
CA GLN A 238 -2.86 -4.84 -10.55
C GLN A 238 -4.10 -5.48 -11.17
N LEU A 239 -5.00 -5.97 -10.32
CA LEU A 239 -6.25 -6.59 -10.78
C LEU A 239 -7.16 -5.55 -11.42
N LEU A 240 -7.40 -4.40 -10.79
CA LEU A 240 -8.21 -3.30 -11.32
C LEU A 240 -7.65 -2.80 -12.66
N ALA A 241 -6.34 -2.55 -12.73
CA ALA A 241 -5.67 -2.12 -13.97
C ALA A 241 -5.85 -3.14 -15.10
N ARG A 242 -5.77 -4.44 -14.80
CA ARG A 242 -5.96 -5.52 -15.79
C ARG A 242 -7.35 -5.51 -16.42
N TYR A 243 -8.36 -5.07 -15.66
CA TYR A 243 -9.74 -4.98 -16.13
C TYR A 243 -10.13 -3.57 -16.60
N GLY A 244 -9.15 -2.66 -16.76
CA GLY A 244 -9.39 -1.30 -17.27
C GLY A 244 -10.16 -0.40 -16.31
N VAL A 245 -10.14 -0.71 -15.01
CA VAL A 245 -10.80 0.11 -13.99
C VAL A 245 -9.84 1.20 -13.53
N ASP A 246 -10.20 2.46 -13.74
CA ASP A 246 -9.40 3.64 -13.39
C ASP A 246 -9.47 3.98 -11.89
N LEU A 247 -9.29 2.97 -11.05
CA LEU A 247 -9.26 3.09 -9.59
C LEU A 247 -8.03 2.40 -9.02
N HIS A 248 -7.54 2.88 -7.89
CA HIS A 248 -6.55 2.19 -7.06
C HIS A 248 -6.86 2.40 -5.58
N VAL A 249 -6.31 1.56 -4.71
CA VAL A 249 -6.45 1.68 -3.26
C VAL A 249 -5.42 2.66 -2.72
N ALA A 250 -5.86 3.79 -2.16
CA ALA A 250 -4.98 4.83 -1.65
C ALA A 250 -4.08 4.30 -0.53
N ALA A 251 -2.77 4.62 -0.62
CA ALA A 251 -1.76 4.14 0.32
C ALA A 251 -1.68 4.98 1.60
N ALA A 252 -2.02 6.27 1.53
CA ALA A 252 -1.82 7.23 2.61
C ALA A 252 -2.88 8.34 2.58
N GLY A 253 -2.85 9.22 3.58
CA GLY A 253 -3.79 10.33 3.70
C GLY A 253 -5.12 9.91 4.32
N GLN A 254 -6.12 10.78 4.24
CA GLN A 254 -7.47 10.53 4.77
C GLN A 254 -8.20 9.40 4.02
N ASP A 255 -7.81 9.16 2.77
CA ASP A 255 -8.37 8.09 1.94
C ASP A 255 -7.62 6.76 2.04
N ALA A 256 -6.67 6.62 2.96
CA ALA A 256 -5.92 5.36 3.10
C ALA A 256 -6.86 4.15 3.18
N GLY A 257 -6.66 3.18 2.27
CA GLY A 257 -7.50 2.00 2.14
C GLY A 257 -8.80 2.20 1.36
N ARG A 258 -9.02 3.37 0.76
CA ARG A 258 -10.20 3.68 -0.06
C ARG A 258 -9.84 3.67 -1.54
N LEU A 259 -10.82 3.35 -2.38
CA LEU A 259 -10.66 3.37 -3.83
C LEU A 259 -10.76 4.81 -4.36
N VAL A 260 -9.70 5.27 -4.97
CA VAL A 260 -9.62 6.61 -5.55
C VAL A 260 -9.26 6.52 -7.04
N ARG A 261 -9.62 7.56 -7.80
CA ARG A 261 -9.33 7.60 -9.24
C ARG A 261 -7.83 7.74 -9.49
N ILE A 262 -7.34 7.00 -10.48
CA ILE A 262 -5.97 7.13 -10.96
C ILE A 262 -5.80 8.50 -11.63
N ALA A 263 -4.85 9.28 -11.16
CA ALA A 263 -4.55 10.60 -11.71
C ALA A 263 -3.36 10.60 -12.70
N GLY A 264 -2.74 9.45 -12.92
CA GLY A 264 -1.49 9.29 -13.65
C GLY A 264 -0.27 9.31 -12.74
N THR A 265 0.77 8.53 -13.08
CA THR A 265 1.93 8.27 -12.20
C THR A 265 2.58 9.55 -11.66
N GLY A 266 2.82 10.56 -12.51
CA GLY A 266 3.43 11.82 -12.06
C GLY A 266 2.57 12.64 -11.11
N ARG A 267 1.25 12.56 -11.24
CA ARG A 267 0.29 13.23 -10.34
C ARG A 267 0.15 12.49 -9.02
N ASP A 268 0.22 11.16 -9.05
CA ASP A 268 0.21 10.34 -7.83
C ASP A 268 1.50 10.53 -7.03
N ASP A 269 2.65 10.62 -7.68
CA ASP A 269 3.92 10.99 -7.05
C ASP A 269 3.88 12.38 -6.40
N LEU A 270 3.23 13.34 -7.06
CA LEU A 270 3.03 14.68 -6.50
C LEU A 270 2.19 14.62 -5.22
N VAL A 271 1.07 13.89 -5.24
CA VAL A 271 0.22 13.66 -4.06
C VAL A 271 1.03 13.08 -2.90
N GLN A 272 1.83 12.04 -3.16
CA GLN A 272 2.66 11.43 -2.13
C GLN A 272 3.66 12.41 -1.52
N ARG A 273 4.35 13.20 -2.36
CA ARG A 273 5.32 14.20 -1.85
C ARG A 273 4.68 15.24 -0.96
N VAL A 274 3.50 15.75 -1.32
CA VAL A 274 2.81 16.78 -0.52
C VAL A 274 2.30 16.21 0.80
N LEU A 275 1.82 14.97 0.81
CA LEU A 275 1.36 14.29 2.03
C LEU A 275 2.51 13.92 3.00
N LEU A 276 3.76 13.94 2.53
CA LEU A 276 4.96 13.77 3.37
C LEU A 276 5.45 15.10 3.97
N SER A 277 4.79 16.23 3.72
CA SER A 277 5.15 17.53 4.28
C SER A 277 5.28 17.47 5.81
N PRO A 278 6.35 18.04 6.39
CA PRO A 278 6.53 18.10 7.84
C PRO A 278 5.49 19.00 8.53
N ASP A 279 4.95 20.02 7.86
CA ASP A 279 3.89 20.88 8.38
C ASP A 279 2.55 20.12 8.46
N SER A 280 2.11 19.84 9.69
CA SER A 280 0.88 19.08 9.94
C SER A 280 -0.36 19.83 9.46
N ALA A 281 -0.43 21.15 9.60
CA ALA A 281 -1.59 21.95 9.21
C ALA A 281 -1.73 21.99 7.68
N VAL A 282 -0.62 22.14 6.96
CA VAL A 282 -0.60 22.06 5.49
C VAL A 282 -0.99 20.65 5.05
N ARG A 283 -0.43 19.62 5.66
CA ARG A 283 -0.72 18.23 5.33
C ARG A 283 -2.20 17.89 5.50
N ASP A 284 -2.84 18.34 6.60
CA ASP A 284 -4.24 18.05 6.87
C ASP A 284 -5.17 18.78 5.88
N ASP A 285 -4.93 20.06 5.61
CA ASP A 285 -5.72 20.83 4.63
C ASP A 285 -5.57 20.28 3.21
N VAL A 286 -4.35 19.91 2.82
CA VAL A 286 -4.09 19.33 1.50
C VAL A 286 -4.64 17.92 1.40
N GLY A 287 -4.51 17.11 2.46
CA GLY A 287 -5.12 15.78 2.53
C GLY A 287 -6.62 15.84 2.33
N HIS A 288 -7.28 16.78 3.01
CA HIS A 288 -8.72 17.02 2.83
C HIS A 288 -9.06 17.45 1.39
N ALA A 289 -8.31 18.38 0.80
CA ALA A 289 -8.52 18.79 -0.58
C ALA A 289 -8.34 17.65 -1.58
N ILE A 290 -7.34 16.77 -1.39
CA ILE A 290 -7.11 15.61 -2.22
C ILE A 290 -8.30 14.63 -2.12
N THR A 291 -8.79 14.36 -0.91
CA THR A 291 -9.96 13.52 -0.66
C THR A 291 -11.21 14.03 -1.39
N LEU A 292 -11.51 15.31 -1.27
CA LEU A 292 -12.64 15.95 -1.96
C LEU A 292 -12.50 15.86 -3.48
N PHE A 293 -11.28 15.97 -4.02
CA PHE A 293 -11.06 15.99 -5.46
C PHE A 293 -11.05 14.60 -6.09
N ARG A 294 -10.41 13.63 -5.43
CA ARG A 294 -10.15 12.29 -5.97
C ARG A 294 -11.17 11.24 -5.55
N GLY A 295 -12.07 11.58 -4.63
CA GLY A 295 -13.11 10.67 -4.16
C GLY A 295 -13.90 10.07 -5.32
N ARG A 296 -14.19 8.77 -5.27
CA ARG A 296 -14.93 8.04 -6.32
C ARG A 296 -16.25 8.73 -6.70
N ALA A 297 -16.97 9.26 -5.71
CA ALA A 297 -18.23 9.95 -5.87
C ALA A 297 -18.08 11.49 -5.88
N ALA A 298 -16.88 12.03 -6.08
CA ALA A 298 -16.65 13.46 -6.04
C ALA A 298 -17.49 14.23 -7.07
N THR A 299 -18.34 15.12 -6.58
CA THR A 299 -19.16 16.01 -7.40
C THR A 299 -18.35 17.21 -7.90
N ALA A 300 -18.90 17.99 -8.85
CA ALA A 300 -18.29 19.26 -9.26
C ALA A 300 -18.17 20.24 -8.09
N ALA A 301 -19.09 20.20 -7.12
CA ALA A 301 -19.04 21.01 -5.90
C ALA A 301 -17.87 20.59 -5.00
N ASP A 302 -17.65 19.30 -4.81
CA ASP A 302 -16.52 18.78 -4.03
C ASP A 302 -15.19 19.17 -4.66
N ARG A 303 -15.05 19.03 -5.98
CA ARG A 303 -13.84 19.44 -6.71
C ARG A 303 -13.57 20.93 -6.61
N ARG A 304 -14.62 21.76 -6.66
CA ARG A 304 -14.50 23.21 -6.43
C ARG A 304 -14.04 23.50 -5.01
N SER A 305 -14.63 22.84 -4.01
CA SER A 305 -14.23 22.96 -2.59
C SER A 305 -12.77 22.57 -2.39
N ALA A 306 -12.29 21.52 -3.06
CA ALA A 306 -10.90 21.10 -3.03
C ALA A 306 -9.96 22.20 -3.56
N VAL A 307 -10.29 22.81 -4.69
CA VAL A 307 -9.49 23.91 -5.25
C VAL A 307 -9.49 25.14 -4.32
N ILE A 308 -10.60 25.44 -3.69
CA ILE A 308 -10.70 26.53 -2.69
C ILE A 308 -9.80 26.24 -1.48
N ALA A 309 -9.79 25.01 -0.99
CA ALA A 309 -8.94 24.60 0.13
C ALA A 309 -7.43 24.80 -0.23
N LEU A 310 -6.99 24.35 -1.40
CA LEU A 310 -5.62 24.57 -1.87
C LEU A 310 -5.30 26.05 -2.05
N ALA A 311 -6.21 26.85 -2.60
CA ALA A 311 -6.04 28.29 -2.69
C ALA A 311 -5.82 28.94 -1.31
N GLY A 312 -6.51 28.47 -0.29
CA GLY A 312 -6.35 28.89 1.11
C GLY A 312 -4.95 28.59 1.66
N VAL A 313 -4.40 27.40 1.33
CA VAL A 313 -3.02 27.04 1.69
C VAL A 313 -2.00 27.97 1.03
N LEU A 314 -2.15 28.23 -0.27
CA LEU A 314 -1.26 29.13 -1.02
C LEU A 314 -1.34 30.58 -0.51
N GLU A 315 -2.52 31.04 -0.12
CA GLU A 315 -2.69 32.40 0.40
C GLU A 315 -1.99 32.62 1.74
N ARG A 316 -1.95 31.62 2.61
CA ARG A 316 -1.16 31.68 3.86
C ARG A 316 0.32 31.90 3.59
N ASN A 317 0.82 31.37 2.48
CA ASN A 317 2.21 31.47 2.05
C ASN A 317 2.47 32.56 0.98
N ARG A 318 1.50 33.47 0.80
CA ARG A 318 1.55 34.48 -0.26
C ARG A 318 2.77 35.37 -0.21
N ALA A 319 3.24 35.75 0.97
CA ALA A 319 4.44 36.58 1.13
C ALA A 319 5.66 35.88 0.54
N LEU A 320 5.89 34.60 0.89
CA LEU A 320 6.96 33.78 0.34
C LEU A 320 6.86 33.66 -1.18
N LEU A 321 5.68 33.33 -1.69
CA LEU A 321 5.46 33.19 -3.13
C LEU A 321 5.70 34.49 -3.90
N LYS A 322 5.38 35.64 -3.30
CA LYS A 322 5.61 36.93 -3.89
C LYS A 322 7.09 37.26 -3.95
N ASP A 323 7.87 36.84 -2.98
CA ASP A 323 9.33 37.12 -2.92
C ASP A 323 10.11 36.16 -3.85
N GLU A 324 9.63 34.93 -4.04
CA GLU A 324 10.33 33.88 -4.80
C GLU A 324 9.88 33.77 -6.26
N LEU A 325 8.62 34.07 -6.56
CA LEU A 325 8.08 34.01 -7.93
C LEU A 325 8.20 35.35 -8.65
N LEU A 326 8.26 35.32 -9.97
CA LEU A 326 8.12 36.51 -10.78
C LEU A 326 6.73 37.13 -10.54
N SER A 327 6.64 38.45 -10.47
CA SER A 327 5.40 39.17 -10.15
C SER A 327 4.21 38.85 -11.06
N LYS A 328 4.48 38.47 -12.31
CA LYS A 328 3.44 38.03 -13.27
C LYS A 328 2.89 36.62 -12.93
N ASP A 329 3.75 35.74 -12.45
CA ASP A 329 3.39 34.34 -12.11
C ASP A 329 2.59 34.31 -10.80
N GLU A 330 3.01 35.09 -9.80
CA GLU A 330 2.24 35.27 -8.56
C GLU A 330 0.86 35.87 -8.86
N GLY A 331 0.85 36.94 -9.67
CA GLY A 331 -0.40 37.57 -10.09
C GLY A 331 -1.36 36.62 -10.81
N ALA A 332 -0.87 35.78 -11.73
CA ALA A 332 -1.67 34.79 -12.43
C ALA A 332 -2.25 33.72 -11.49
N LEU A 333 -1.45 33.23 -10.54
CA LEU A 333 -1.84 32.21 -9.56
C LEU A 333 -3.06 32.67 -8.75
N PHE A 334 -3.01 33.86 -8.17
CA PHE A 334 -4.09 34.40 -7.35
C PHE A 334 -5.23 35.01 -8.17
N HIS A 335 -4.98 35.46 -9.40
CA HIS A 335 -6.00 35.96 -10.30
C HIS A 335 -7.01 34.86 -10.69
N ILE A 336 -6.53 33.65 -10.97
CA ILE A 336 -7.37 32.49 -11.25
C ILE A 336 -8.27 32.19 -10.05
N ALA A 337 -7.73 32.18 -8.81
CA ALA A 337 -8.52 31.97 -7.61
C ALA A 337 -9.66 32.98 -7.45
N ASN A 338 -9.44 34.20 -7.90
CA ASN A 338 -10.43 35.28 -7.79
C ASN A 338 -11.46 35.33 -8.93
N GLN A 339 -11.05 34.97 -10.17
CA GLN A 339 -11.94 35.07 -11.35
C GLN A 339 -12.92 33.89 -11.48
N PHE A 340 -12.60 32.74 -10.93
CA PHE A 340 -13.38 31.51 -11.14
C PHE A 340 -14.33 31.17 -9.99
N ASP A 341 -14.81 32.18 -9.27
CA ASP A 341 -15.78 32.02 -8.15
C ASP A 341 -15.27 31.06 -7.05
N LEU A 342 -13.92 30.94 -6.95
CA LEU A 342 -13.32 30.05 -5.97
C LEU A 342 -13.34 30.65 -4.55
N ARG A 343 -13.47 31.99 -4.41
CA ARG A 343 -13.43 32.69 -3.12
C ARG A 343 -14.63 33.54 -2.79
N HIS A 344 -15.19 34.26 -3.77
CA HIS A 344 -16.27 35.22 -3.54
C HIS A 344 -17.30 35.12 -4.67
N ARG A 345 -18.58 34.90 -4.33
CA ARG A 345 -19.70 34.93 -5.29
C ARG A 345 -19.96 36.36 -5.75
N GLY A 346 -19.15 36.87 -6.65
CA GLY A 346 -19.33 38.21 -7.25
C GLY A 346 -20.11 38.14 -8.56
N LYS A 347 -20.82 39.25 -8.91
CA LYS A 347 -21.65 39.34 -10.13
C LYS A 347 -20.87 39.19 -11.46
N ILE A 348 -19.55 39.17 -11.45
CA ILE A 348 -18.67 39.11 -12.64
C ILE A 348 -17.98 37.74 -12.77
N GLN A 349 -18.22 36.84 -11.82
CA GLN A 349 -17.55 35.54 -11.77
C GLN A 349 -18.31 34.50 -12.61
N ARG A 350 -17.56 33.68 -13.38
CA ARG A 350 -18.15 32.61 -14.19
C ARG A 350 -18.54 31.42 -13.32
N SER A 351 -19.84 31.21 -13.12
CA SER A 351 -20.36 30.04 -12.39
C SER A 351 -20.39 28.73 -13.22
N ASP A 352 -20.30 28.85 -14.55
CA ASP A 352 -20.38 27.73 -15.51
C ASP A 352 -18.98 27.24 -15.93
N TYR A 353 -18.15 26.86 -14.97
CA TYR A 353 -16.83 26.35 -15.28
C TYR A 353 -16.88 24.87 -15.64
N ASP A 354 -16.42 24.56 -16.84
CA ASP A 354 -16.29 23.17 -17.27
C ASP A 354 -15.41 22.39 -16.26
N PRO A 355 -15.84 21.20 -15.78
CA PRO A 355 -15.07 20.36 -14.86
C PRO A 355 -13.61 20.12 -15.27
N VAL A 356 -13.31 20.15 -16.57
CA VAL A 356 -11.94 20.03 -17.11
C VAL A 356 -11.01 21.11 -16.56
N PHE A 357 -11.49 22.33 -16.39
CA PHE A 357 -10.65 23.41 -15.84
C PHE A 357 -10.41 23.26 -14.34
N LEU A 358 -11.37 22.71 -13.59
CA LEU A 358 -11.17 22.41 -12.17
C LEU A 358 -10.07 21.37 -11.98
N ASP A 359 -9.97 20.40 -12.89
CA ASP A 359 -8.87 19.42 -12.89
C ASP A 359 -7.52 20.11 -13.08
N TRP A 360 -7.40 20.95 -14.12
CA TRP A 360 -6.18 21.68 -14.39
C TRP A 360 -5.76 22.59 -13.23
N VAL A 361 -6.69 23.41 -12.66
CA VAL A 361 -6.42 24.30 -11.55
C VAL A 361 -6.00 23.53 -10.29
N PHE A 362 -6.66 22.42 -9.99
CA PHE A 362 -6.33 21.59 -8.84
C PHE A 362 -4.88 21.09 -8.88
N TRP A 363 -4.46 20.51 -10.01
CA TRP A 363 -3.11 19.97 -10.15
C TRP A 363 -2.04 21.07 -10.17
N TRP A 364 -2.35 22.20 -10.75
CA TRP A 364 -1.45 23.35 -10.72
C TRP A 364 -1.28 23.88 -9.30
N TYR A 365 -2.35 24.04 -8.55
CA TYR A 365 -2.27 24.49 -7.16
C TYR A 365 -1.55 23.48 -6.27
N LEU A 366 -1.80 22.20 -6.42
CA LEU A 366 -1.12 21.15 -5.68
C LEU A 366 0.39 21.16 -5.96
N ALA A 367 0.80 21.33 -7.22
CA ALA A 367 2.22 21.47 -7.59
C ALA A 367 2.84 22.75 -6.99
N THR A 368 2.08 23.84 -6.89
CA THR A 368 2.55 25.07 -6.26
C THR A 368 2.68 24.92 -4.74
N VAL A 369 1.80 24.16 -4.08
CA VAL A 369 1.94 23.82 -2.65
C VAL A 369 3.22 23.01 -2.41
N GLU A 370 3.52 22.05 -3.26
CA GLU A 370 4.76 21.26 -3.17
C GLU A 370 6.01 22.14 -3.36
N LEU A 371 5.98 23.04 -4.35
CA LEU A 371 7.03 24.03 -4.53
C LEU A 371 7.21 24.90 -3.29
N THR A 372 6.12 25.36 -2.67
CA THR A 372 6.15 26.17 -1.45
C THR A 372 6.86 25.45 -0.32
N GLY A 373 6.58 24.15 -0.11
CA GLY A 373 7.27 23.33 0.87
C GLY A 373 8.77 23.29 0.64
N ARG A 374 9.22 23.05 -0.60
CA ARG A 374 10.66 23.07 -0.95
C ARG A 374 11.32 24.42 -0.73
N LEU A 375 10.60 25.51 -0.97
CA LEU A 375 11.14 26.87 -0.74
C LEU A 375 11.33 27.12 0.76
N LEU A 376 10.41 26.66 1.61
CA LEU A 376 10.54 26.73 3.07
C LEU A 376 11.74 25.91 3.56
N ASP A 377 11.84 24.65 3.13
CA ASP A 377 12.98 23.77 3.47
C ASP A 377 14.32 24.41 3.09
N ARG A 378 14.38 25.08 1.91
CA ARG A 378 15.57 25.78 1.47
C ARG A 378 15.94 26.96 2.38
N GLN A 379 14.95 27.70 2.88
CA GLN A 379 15.18 28.83 3.79
C GLN A 379 15.69 28.34 5.15
N GLU A 380 15.21 27.21 5.67
CA GLU A 380 15.67 26.61 6.93
C GLU A 380 17.13 26.13 6.83
N VAL A 381 17.56 25.60 5.69
CA VAL A 381 18.94 25.14 5.44
C VAL A 381 19.92 26.28 5.25
N VAL A 382 19.47 27.43 4.77
CA VAL A 382 20.29 28.64 4.51
C VAL A 382 20.22 29.66 5.67
N GLY A 383 19.51 29.32 6.75
CA GLY A 383 19.32 30.18 7.92
C GLY A 383 20.62 30.73 8.51
N PRO A 384 20.56 31.88 9.24
CA PRO A 384 21.58 32.89 9.35
C PRO A 384 22.90 32.49 9.92
#